data_fc161c15840d1423cc3638731648a014
#
_entry.id   fc161c15840d1423cc3638731648a014
#
_cell.length_a   1.000
_cell.length_b   1.000
_cell.length_c   1.000
_cell.angle_alpha   90.00
_cell.angle_beta   90.00
_cell.angle_gamma   90.00
#
_symmetry.space_group_name_H-M   'P 1'
#
loop_
_entity.id
_entity.type
_entity.pdbx_description
1 polymer ?
#
loop_
_entity_poly.entity_id
_entity_poly.type
_entity_poly.pdbx_seq_one_letter_code
_entity_poly.pdbx_strand_id
1 'polypeptide(L)'
;MGFNRPPPDAPERPVKRDTLWRTFALYRPYRRRLTGVIGSVLVNASLGVIPPLLVATIIDDAIPNGDTRTLFTIVAIMLGVTAASGGFSLLQAHLNTRVGLSVMRDLRGRLYSHLQRQPVSFFAGTRTGEIQSRLTNDVTNTQLVLTDTISTIVSNAAIVIASVIAMVIISWQLSLVALGVTPIFVFFTVKVGRRRRRLTRETQQAVAELTASAGETLSVSGVMLAKTFGREREQLERFDATNEELTRVSVRQQMTGRGFFVLVQTFFGMAPAIVWAFGGWLLFNERGGLTVGEIVAFTAIQTRLLFPLAGLLNRGVDVTSALALFERIFEYLDLVPDIKDPVDPVPVNPATVKGEVAFRNVDFQYDAARGIEDSFGLEDVNFTAAAGRLTALVGPSGSGKTTIGYLMSRLYDVDSGSVRIDDVDLRDMALRDLSTLVSVVSQDPFLFHASIADNLRYGDPMATDDDLARAAKAAQIYDTISGLSEGFDTIVGERGYRLSGGERQRVAIARAVLANPRVLLLDEATSSLDTKSERMVQRALGELMDGRTTVAIAHRLSTIIAADQILVVLNGSVVDRGTFDELVSRSGLFRQLYVEQFTAIPTDLPLLGGDSRAVSGSDRGRDRIPEPAD
;
A
#
# COMPACT_ATOMS: atom_id res chain seq x y z
N MET A 1 8.10 10.89 -9.67
CA MET A 1 6.71 11.32 -9.85
C MET A 1 6.10 11.66 -8.51
N GLY A 2 6.19 12.90 -8.07
CA GLY A 2 5.31 13.42 -7.06
C GLY A 2 3.91 13.32 -7.61
N PHE A 3 3.10 12.36 -7.17
CA PHE A 3 1.68 12.35 -7.49
C PHE A 3 1.12 13.66 -6.96
N ASN A 4 0.91 14.62 -7.88
CA ASN A 4 0.21 15.85 -7.61
C ASN A 4 -1.15 15.43 -7.03
N ARG A 5 -1.30 15.44 -5.71
CA ARG A 5 -2.62 15.34 -5.10
C ARG A 5 -3.43 16.45 -5.73
N PRO A 6 -4.51 16.15 -6.45
CA PRO A 6 -5.40 17.21 -6.87
C PRO A 6 -5.82 17.95 -5.58
N PRO A 7 -5.92 19.30 -5.63
CA PRO A 7 -6.40 20.07 -4.50
C PRO A 7 -7.73 19.49 -4.02
N PRO A 8 -8.08 19.62 -2.72
CA PRO A 8 -9.31 19.05 -2.15
C PRO A 8 -10.60 19.41 -2.90
N ASP A 9 -10.56 20.48 -3.68
CA ASP A 9 -11.65 20.99 -4.51
C ASP A 9 -11.56 20.62 -5.99
N ALA A 10 -10.64 19.75 -6.39
CA ALA A 10 -10.60 19.29 -7.78
C ALA A 10 -11.90 18.55 -8.11
N PRO A 11 -12.59 18.89 -9.20
CA PRO A 11 -13.79 18.19 -9.61
C PRO A 11 -13.45 16.70 -9.77
N GLU A 12 -14.33 15.83 -9.23
CA GLU A 12 -14.21 14.38 -9.41
C GLU A 12 -13.95 14.11 -10.89
N ARG A 13 -12.77 13.57 -11.23
CA ARG A 13 -12.47 13.20 -12.61
C ARG A 13 -13.54 12.21 -13.05
N PRO A 14 -14.20 12.44 -14.20
CA PRO A 14 -15.19 11.48 -14.68
C PRO A 14 -14.51 10.12 -14.81
N VAL A 15 -15.09 9.11 -14.14
CA VAL A 15 -14.57 7.74 -14.18
C VAL A 15 -14.45 7.31 -15.65
N LYS A 16 -13.27 6.90 -16.06
CA LYS A 16 -13.03 6.46 -17.43
C LYS A 16 -13.91 5.25 -17.74
N ARG A 17 -14.59 5.25 -18.88
CA ARG A 17 -15.39 4.10 -19.33
C ARG A 17 -14.60 2.80 -19.38
N ASP A 18 -13.31 2.90 -19.61
CA ASP A 18 -12.37 1.77 -19.62
C ASP A 18 -12.27 1.10 -18.24
N THR A 19 -12.28 1.88 -17.16
CA THR A 19 -12.24 1.34 -15.78
C THR A 19 -13.41 0.40 -15.50
N LEU A 20 -14.62 0.73 -15.99
CA LEU A 20 -15.78 -0.14 -15.87
C LEU A 20 -15.57 -1.49 -16.58
N TRP A 21 -15.13 -1.47 -17.83
CA TRP A 21 -14.90 -2.70 -18.61
C TRP A 21 -13.79 -3.56 -18.00
N ARG A 22 -12.72 -2.94 -17.53
CA ARG A 22 -11.62 -3.63 -16.83
C ARG A 22 -12.11 -4.26 -15.53
N THR A 23 -12.95 -3.55 -14.77
CA THR A 23 -13.56 -4.09 -13.55
C THR A 23 -14.43 -5.30 -13.86
N PHE A 24 -15.30 -5.23 -14.88
CA PHE A 24 -16.08 -6.38 -15.30
C PHE A 24 -15.22 -7.54 -15.82
N ALA A 25 -14.09 -7.26 -16.46
CA ALA A 25 -13.17 -8.29 -16.94
C ALA A 25 -12.58 -9.13 -15.80
N LEU A 26 -12.47 -8.59 -14.58
CA LEU A 26 -12.04 -9.34 -13.39
C LEU A 26 -12.98 -10.49 -13.03
N TYR A 27 -14.26 -10.40 -13.40
CA TYR A 27 -15.25 -11.46 -13.14
C TYR A 27 -15.28 -12.55 -14.21
N ARG A 28 -14.63 -12.35 -15.36
CA ARG A 28 -14.65 -13.28 -16.49
C ARG A 28 -14.26 -14.73 -16.13
N PRO A 29 -13.28 -14.98 -15.25
CA PRO A 29 -12.94 -16.33 -14.82
C PRO A 29 -14.07 -17.00 -14.00
N TYR A 30 -14.93 -16.21 -13.37
CA TYR A 30 -15.96 -16.68 -12.45
C TYR A 30 -17.37 -16.70 -13.03
N ARG A 31 -17.51 -16.57 -14.38
CA ARG A 31 -18.80 -16.49 -15.08
C ARG A 31 -19.80 -17.59 -14.72
N ARG A 32 -19.33 -18.85 -14.52
CA ARG A 32 -20.21 -19.98 -14.13
C ARG A 32 -20.84 -19.77 -12.74
N ARG A 33 -20.09 -19.20 -11.79
CA ARG A 33 -20.63 -18.90 -10.45
C ARG A 33 -21.55 -17.68 -10.49
N LEU A 34 -21.24 -16.68 -11.33
CA LEU A 34 -22.10 -15.52 -11.56
C LEU A 34 -23.45 -15.89 -12.15
N THR A 35 -23.52 -16.83 -13.09
CA THR A 35 -24.81 -17.32 -13.60
C THR A 35 -25.63 -17.99 -12.50
N GLY A 36 -24.98 -18.71 -11.56
CA GLY A 36 -25.62 -19.23 -10.37
C GLY A 36 -26.17 -18.13 -9.44
N VAL A 37 -25.42 -17.05 -9.23
CA VAL A 37 -25.89 -15.88 -8.47
C VAL A 37 -27.10 -15.25 -9.11
N ILE A 38 -27.03 -14.94 -10.41
CA ILE A 38 -28.15 -14.33 -11.17
C ILE A 38 -29.37 -15.25 -11.15
N GLY A 39 -29.19 -16.54 -11.39
CA GLY A 39 -30.27 -17.54 -11.32
C GLY A 39 -30.95 -17.57 -9.94
N SER A 40 -30.16 -17.59 -8.85
CA SER A 40 -30.69 -17.55 -7.48
C SER A 40 -31.45 -16.24 -7.19
N VAL A 41 -30.95 -15.11 -7.71
CA VAL A 41 -31.63 -13.79 -7.58
C VAL A 41 -32.99 -13.80 -8.28
N LEU A 42 -33.05 -14.29 -9.52
CA LEU A 42 -34.31 -14.34 -10.28
C LEU A 42 -35.33 -15.26 -9.64
N VAL A 43 -34.91 -16.46 -9.22
CA VAL A 43 -35.78 -17.40 -8.48
C VAL A 43 -36.28 -16.76 -7.19
N ASN A 44 -35.41 -16.16 -6.41
CA ASN A 44 -35.80 -15.51 -5.13
C ASN A 44 -36.75 -14.33 -5.34
N ALA A 45 -36.53 -13.52 -6.37
CA ALA A 45 -37.43 -12.41 -6.73
C ALA A 45 -38.83 -12.92 -7.09
N SER A 46 -38.91 -13.99 -7.88
CA SER A 46 -40.15 -14.64 -8.30
C SER A 46 -40.89 -15.30 -7.12
N LEU A 47 -40.17 -16.12 -6.32
CA LEU A 47 -40.75 -16.76 -5.13
C LEU A 47 -41.35 -15.73 -4.16
N GLY A 48 -40.75 -14.57 -4.08
CA GLY A 48 -41.22 -13.55 -3.15
C GLY A 48 -42.55 -12.88 -3.53
N VAL A 49 -43.00 -13.02 -4.75
CA VAL A 49 -44.32 -12.51 -5.20
C VAL A 49 -45.44 -13.51 -4.89
N ILE A 50 -45.13 -14.78 -4.73
CA ILE A 50 -46.10 -15.87 -4.55
C ILE A 50 -46.93 -15.73 -3.26
N PRO A 51 -46.33 -15.51 -2.05
CA PRO A 51 -47.10 -15.43 -0.80
C PRO A 51 -48.20 -14.35 -0.82
N PRO A 52 -47.99 -13.12 -1.27
CA PRO A 52 -49.08 -12.13 -1.42
C PRO A 52 -50.23 -12.61 -2.29
N LEU A 53 -49.94 -13.28 -3.41
CA LEU A 53 -50.98 -13.82 -4.31
C LEU A 53 -51.78 -14.95 -3.64
N LEU A 54 -51.12 -15.80 -2.90
CA LEU A 54 -51.77 -16.89 -2.14
C LEU A 54 -52.67 -16.32 -1.02
N VAL A 55 -52.30 -15.17 -0.42
CA VAL A 55 -53.15 -14.47 0.55
C VAL A 55 -54.46 -14.00 -0.10
N ALA A 56 -54.40 -13.52 -1.34
CA ALA A 56 -55.61 -13.16 -2.09
C ALA A 56 -56.58 -14.36 -2.20
N THR A 57 -56.08 -15.53 -2.61
CA THR A 57 -56.88 -16.75 -2.73
C THR A 57 -57.47 -17.19 -1.37
N ILE A 58 -56.74 -17.01 -0.26
CA ILE A 58 -57.27 -17.28 1.08
C ILE A 58 -58.47 -16.38 1.39
N ILE A 59 -58.36 -15.07 1.09
CA ILE A 59 -59.37 -14.07 1.39
C ILE A 59 -60.62 -14.21 0.50
N ASP A 60 -60.41 -14.46 -0.80
CA ASP A 60 -61.50 -14.47 -1.78
C ASP A 60 -62.20 -15.79 -1.92
N ASP A 61 -61.50 -16.93 -1.68
CA ASP A 61 -62.06 -18.27 -1.89
C ASP A 61 -62.16 -19.11 -0.59
N ALA A 62 -61.04 -19.29 0.15
CA ALA A 62 -61.00 -20.25 1.26
C ALA A 62 -61.87 -19.81 2.46
N ILE A 63 -61.81 -18.51 2.83
CA ILE A 63 -62.54 -17.97 3.97
C ILE A 63 -64.07 -17.89 3.67
N PRO A 64 -64.52 -17.33 2.56
CA PRO A 64 -65.96 -17.22 2.26
C PRO A 64 -66.64 -18.56 2.13
N ASN A 65 -65.94 -19.58 1.58
CA ASN A 65 -66.48 -20.92 1.39
C ASN A 65 -66.32 -21.84 2.62
N GLY A 66 -65.66 -21.38 3.68
CA GLY A 66 -65.38 -22.19 4.87
C GLY A 66 -64.48 -23.41 4.61
N ASP A 67 -63.70 -23.36 3.50
CA ASP A 67 -62.88 -24.53 3.08
C ASP A 67 -61.56 -24.54 3.85
N THR A 68 -61.59 -25.26 4.96
CA THR A 68 -60.40 -25.44 5.86
C THR A 68 -59.29 -26.23 5.17
N ARG A 69 -59.61 -27.16 4.25
CA ARG A 69 -58.59 -27.93 3.53
C ARG A 69 -57.77 -27.06 2.58
N THR A 70 -58.45 -26.22 1.78
CA THR A 70 -57.82 -25.28 0.91
C THR A 70 -56.99 -24.28 1.71
N LEU A 71 -57.50 -23.75 2.84
CA LEU A 71 -56.77 -22.85 3.72
C LEU A 71 -55.44 -23.47 4.19
N PHE A 72 -55.47 -24.66 4.80
CA PHE A 72 -54.26 -25.30 5.31
C PHE A 72 -53.29 -25.69 4.18
N THR A 73 -53.77 -26.09 3.02
CA THR A 73 -52.94 -26.40 1.84
C THR A 73 -52.19 -25.13 1.38
N ILE A 74 -52.88 -23.98 1.23
CA ILE A 74 -52.26 -22.72 0.84
C ILE A 74 -51.24 -22.27 1.88
N VAL A 75 -51.54 -22.36 3.18
CA VAL A 75 -50.59 -22.02 4.26
C VAL A 75 -49.35 -22.90 4.18
N ALA A 76 -49.48 -24.23 3.97
CA ALA A 76 -48.37 -25.12 3.78
C ALA A 76 -47.48 -24.76 2.60
N ILE A 77 -48.11 -24.38 1.45
CA ILE A 77 -47.37 -23.87 0.27
C ILE A 77 -46.64 -22.57 0.60
N MET A 78 -47.25 -21.62 1.30
CA MET A 78 -46.63 -20.37 1.71
C MET A 78 -45.40 -20.60 2.59
N LEU A 79 -45.50 -21.52 3.56
CA LEU A 79 -44.35 -21.90 4.40
C LEU A 79 -43.26 -22.53 3.58
N GLY A 80 -43.59 -23.45 2.65
CA GLY A 80 -42.64 -24.06 1.74
C GLY A 80 -41.93 -23.06 0.82
N VAL A 81 -42.65 -22.12 0.22
CA VAL A 81 -42.12 -21.04 -0.63
C VAL A 81 -41.19 -20.14 0.19
N THR A 82 -41.59 -19.78 1.41
CA THR A 82 -40.76 -18.94 2.28
C THR A 82 -39.46 -19.65 2.67
N ALA A 83 -39.54 -20.93 3.03
CA ALA A 83 -38.35 -21.73 3.35
C ALA A 83 -37.42 -21.88 2.12
N ALA A 84 -37.99 -22.14 0.93
CA ALA A 84 -37.24 -22.19 -0.32
C ALA A 84 -36.55 -20.84 -0.65
N SER A 85 -37.26 -19.72 -0.50
CA SER A 85 -36.69 -18.37 -0.66
C SER A 85 -35.52 -18.14 0.29
N GLY A 86 -35.61 -18.57 1.56
CA GLY A 86 -34.51 -18.54 2.52
C GLY A 86 -33.30 -19.35 2.04
N GLY A 87 -33.53 -20.56 1.53
CA GLY A 87 -32.49 -21.41 0.98
C GLY A 87 -31.76 -20.78 -0.23
N PHE A 88 -32.54 -20.22 -1.17
CA PHE A 88 -31.96 -19.50 -2.33
C PHE A 88 -31.23 -18.23 -1.91
N SER A 89 -31.66 -17.52 -0.88
CA SER A 89 -30.95 -16.35 -0.34
C SER A 89 -29.61 -16.76 0.27
N LEU A 90 -29.52 -17.86 1.00
CA LEU A 90 -28.27 -18.37 1.54
C LEU A 90 -27.32 -18.84 0.42
N LEU A 91 -27.85 -19.54 -0.59
CA LEU A 91 -27.08 -19.97 -1.75
C LEU A 91 -26.50 -18.77 -2.51
N GLN A 92 -27.33 -17.74 -2.75
CA GLN A 92 -26.92 -16.49 -3.38
C GLN A 92 -25.80 -15.80 -2.58
N ALA A 93 -25.99 -15.66 -1.25
CA ALA A 93 -24.99 -15.05 -0.37
C ALA A 93 -23.67 -15.82 -0.41
N HIS A 94 -23.72 -17.15 -0.33
CA HIS A 94 -22.54 -18.02 -0.38
C HIS A 94 -21.77 -17.88 -1.72
N LEU A 95 -22.49 -17.99 -2.85
CA LEU A 95 -21.89 -17.86 -4.19
C LEU A 95 -21.28 -16.46 -4.40
N ASN A 96 -22.01 -15.42 -3.99
CA ASN A 96 -21.58 -14.03 -4.11
C ASN A 96 -20.30 -13.76 -3.31
N THR A 97 -20.28 -14.17 -2.03
CA THR A 97 -19.11 -14.02 -1.17
C THR A 97 -17.90 -14.79 -1.75
N ARG A 98 -18.08 -16.01 -2.22
CA ARG A 98 -17.00 -16.77 -2.88
C ARG A 98 -16.46 -16.08 -4.11
N VAL A 99 -17.29 -15.54 -4.98
CA VAL A 99 -16.86 -14.81 -6.17
C VAL A 99 -16.07 -13.57 -5.78
N GLY A 100 -16.64 -12.73 -4.90
CA GLY A 100 -15.99 -11.50 -4.46
C GLY A 100 -14.61 -11.74 -3.84
N LEU A 101 -14.51 -12.67 -2.87
CA LEU A 101 -13.23 -13.01 -2.23
C LEU A 101 -12.21 -13.61 -3.21
N SER A 102 -12.68 -14.40 -4.20
CA SER A 102 -11.77 -14.96 -5.21
C SER A 102 -11.20 -13.87 -6.13
N VAL A 103 -12.04 -12.92 -6.59
CA VAL A 103 -11.59 -11.76 -7.38
C VAL A 103 -10.58 -10.93 -6.60
N MET A 104 -10.83 -10.70 -5.30
CA MET A 104 -9.92 -9.94 -4.45
C MET A 104 -8.58 -10.62 -4.24
N ARG A 105 -8.58 -11.94 -4.01
CA ARG A 105 -7.35 -12.73 -3.92
C ARG A 105 -6.52 -12.58 -5.20
N ASP A 106 -7.16 -12.72 -6.35
CA ASP A 106 -6.46 -12.63 -7.65
C ASP A 106 -5.94 -11.21 -7.91
N LEU A 107 -6.71 -10.18 -7.53
CA LEU A 107 -6.29 -8.79 -7.66
C LEU A 107 -5.09 -8.45 -6.77
N ARG A 108 -5.11 -8.90 -5.50
CA ARG A 108 -3.97 -8.76 -4.58
C ARG A 108 -2.73 -9.45 -5.12
N GLY A 109 -2.87 -10.68 -5.60
CA GLY A 109 -1.76 -11.44 -6.17
C GLY A 109 -1.15 -10.76 -7.38
N ARG A 110 -1.99 -10.25 -8.30
CA ARG A 110 -1.54 -9.48 -9.47
C ARG A 110 -0.85 -8.19 -9.08
N LEU A 111 -1.42 -7.42 -8.16
CA LEU A 111 -0.83 -6.17 -7.69
C LEU A 111 0.51 -6.41 -7.00
N TYR A 112 0.58 -7.40 -6.11
CA TYR A 112 1.82 -7.75 -5.41
C TYR A 112 2.91 -8.21 -6.39
N SER A 113 2.59 -9.13 -7.30
CA SER A 113 3.56 -9.61 -8.29
C SER A 113 4.01 -8.51 -9.27
N HIS A 114 3.13 -7.56 -9.57
CA HIS A 114 3.46 -6.41 -10.41
C HIS A 114 4.37 -5.40 -9.69
N LEU A 115 4.07 -5.11 -8.41
CA LEU A 115 4.92 -4.25 -7.56
C LEU A 115 6.33 -4.83 -7.38
N GLN A 116 6.45 -6.15 -7.22
CA GLN A 116 7.77 -6.82 -7.12
C GLN A 116 8.65 -6.65 -8.38
N ARG A 117 8.05 -6.32 -9.52
CA ARG A 117 8.77 -6.07 -10.78
C ARG A 117 9.12 -4.60 -11.00
N GLN A 118 8.65 -3.70 -10.12
CA GLN A 118 8.96 -2.28 -10.25
C GLN A 118 10.41 -2.01 -9.86
N PRO A 119 11.09 -1.06 -10.53
CA PRO A 119 12.47 -0.71 -10.23
C PRO A 119 12.59 -0.03 -8.86
N VAL A 120 13.81 0.02 -8.32
CA VAL A 120 14.11 0.67 -7.03
C VAL A 120 13.71 2.15 -7.03
N SER A 121 13.82 2.84 -8.17
CA SER A 121 13.38 4.23 -8.36
C SER A 121 11.91 4.47 -7.97
N PHE A 122 11.03 3.50 -8.26
CA PHE A 122 9.63 3.55 -7.85
C PHE A 122 9.48 3.57 -6.33
N PHE A 123 10.20 2.68 -5.62
CA PHE A 123 10.13 2.59 -4.15
C PHE A 123 10.80 3.77 -3.46
N ALA A 124 11.88 4.31 -4.04
CA ALA A 124 12.55 5.51 -3.53
C ALA A 124 11.66 6.76 -3.66
N GLY A 125 10.87 6.85 -4.75
CA GLY A 125 9.97 7.97 -5.00
C GLY A 125 8.57 7.85 -4.36
N THR A 126 8.22 6.68 -3.80
CA THR A 126 6.88 6.40 -3.27
C THR A 126 6.94 6.05 -1.79
N ARG A 127 6.08 6.68 -0.98
CA ARG A 127 6.05 6.39 0.47
C ARG A 127 5.58 4.95 0.71
N THR A 128 6.32 4.19 1.50
CA THR A 128 5.99 2.79 1.85
C THR A 128 4.57 2.63 2.39
N GLY A 129 4.10 3.57 3.22
CA GLY A 129 2.73 3.57 3.73
C GLY A 129 1.66 3.75 2.64
N GLU A 130 1.98 4.41 1.53
CA GLU A 130 1.06 4.53 0.39
C GLU A 130 0.92 3.19 -0.34
N ILE A 131 2.03 2.51 -0.62
CA ILE A 131 2.05 1.19 -1.24
C ILE A 131 1.26 0.18 -0.38
N GLN A 132 1.53 0.18 0.95
CA GLN A 132 0.84 -0.67 1.90
C GLN A 132 -0.67 -0.39 1.95
N SER A 133 -1.06 0.90 1.98
CA SER A 133 -2.47 1.31 1.96
C SER A 133 -3.17 0.87 0.67
N ARG A 134 -2.50 0.94 -0.49
CA ARG A 134 -3.04 0.45 -1.77
C ARG A 134 -3.29 -1.06 -1.75
N LEU A 135 -2.29 -1.83 -1.27
CA LEU A 135 -2.36 -3.29 -1.24
C LEU A 135 -3.41 -3.82 -0.25
N THR A 136 -3.59 -3.14 0.89
CA THR A 136 -4.50 -3.59 1.96
C THR A 136 -5.83 -2.86 1.93
N ASN A 137 -5.85 -1.54 2.11
CA ASN A 137 -7.07 -0.77 2.31
C ASN A 137 -7.87 -0.58 1.02
N ASP A 138 -7.22 -0.13 -0.08
CA ASP A 138 -7.93 0.12 -1.34
C ASP A 138 -8.52 -1.18 -1.89
N VAL A 139 -7.75 -2.27 -1.84
CA VAL A 139 -8.24 -3.58 -2.26
C VAL A 139 -9.37 -4.07 -1.35
N THR A 140 -9.28 -3.94 -0.02
CA THR A 140 -10.33 -4.35 0.91
C THR A 140 -11.61 -3.51 0.76
N ASN A 141 -11.49 -2.20 0.62
CA ASN A 141 -12.65 -1.32 0.39
C ASN A 141 -13.34 -1.62 -0.95
N THR A 142 -12.58 -1.99 -1.97
CA THR A 142 -13.11 -2.44 -3.25
C THR A 142 -13.91 -3.74 -3.11
N GLN A 143 -13.55 -4.64 -2.17
CA GLN A 143 -14.28 -5.87 -1.90
C GLN A 143 -15.75 -5.61 -1.53
N LEU A 144 -16.02 -4.68 -0.60
CA LEU A 144 -17.39 -4.36 -0.16
C LEU A 144 -18.28 -3.98 -1.33
N VAL A 145 -17.73 -3.27 -2.30
CA VAL A 145 -18.49 -2.85 -3.48
C VAL A 145 -18.68 -4.00 -4.47
N LEU A 146 -17.66 -4.80 -4.70
CA LEU A 146 -17.73 -5.93 -5.63
C LEU A 146 -18.67 -7.03 -5.14
N THR A 147 -18.66 -7.33 -3.83
CA THR A 147 -19.53 -8.38 -3.27
C THR A 147 -20.93 -7.88 -3.04
N ASP A 148 -21.09 -6.73 -2.41
CA ASP A 148 -22.41 -6.32 -1.90
C ASP A 148 -23.14 -5.38 -2.83
N THR A 149 -22.47 -4.38 -3.41
CA THR A 149 -23.15 -3.34 -4.20
C THR A 149 -23.70 -3.88 -5.51
N ILE A 150 -22.90 -4.62 -6.29
CA ILE A 150 -23.34 -5.18 -7.58
C ILE A 150 -24.45 -6.19 -7.37
N SER A 151 -24.29 -7.10 -6.42
CA SER A 151 -25.30 -8.13 -6.10
C SER A 151 -26.60 -7.51 -5.61
N THR A 152 -26.51 -6.49 -4.75
CA THR A 152 -27.67 -5.75 -4.23
C THR A 152 -28.40 -4.99 -5.35
N ILE A 153 -27.67 -4.38 -6.28
CA ILE A 153 -28.28 -3.69 -7.44
C ILE A 153 -29.06 -4.71 -8.29
N VAL A 154 -28.43 -5.85 -8.61
CA VAL A 154 -29.08 -6.91 -9.41
C VAL A 154 -30.30 -7.48 -8.69
N SER A 155 -30.19 -7.77 -7.39
CA SER A 155 -31.30 -8.29 -6.59
C SER A 155 -32.45 -7.28 -6.47
N ASN A 156 -32.14 -6.03 -6.16
CA ASN A 156 -33.17 -4.99 -6.05
C ASN A 156 -33.84 -4.73 -7.39
N ALA A 157 -33.09 -4.69 -8.49
CA ALA A 157 -33.67 -4.56 -9.82
C ALA A 157 -34.61 -5.73 -10.17
N ALA A 158 -34.19 -6.97 -9.87
CA ALA A 158 -35.04 -8.15 -10.09
C ALA A 158 -36.32 -8.11 -9.25
N ILE A 159 -36.23 -7.71 -7.97
CA ILE A 159 -37.41 -7.58 -7.09
C ILE A 159 -38.35 -6.47 -7.61
N VAL A 160 -37.80 -5.32 -8.01
CA VAL A 160 -38.58 -4.22 -8.56
C VAL A 160 -39.30 -4.67 -9.83
N ILE A 161 -38.60 -5.28 -10.76
CA ILE A 161 -39.20 -5.76 -12.03
C ILE A 161 -40.28 -6.82 -11.75
N ALA A 162 -40.01 -7.82 -10.94
CA ALA A 162 -40.96 -8.87 -10.59
C ALA A 162 -42.21 -8.29 -9.89
N SER A 163 -42.00 -7.37 -8.96
CA SER A 163 -43.11 -6.70 -8.25
C SER A 163 -43.98 -5.85 -9.17
N VAL A 164 -43.37 -5.06 -10.07
CA VAL A 164 -44.11 -4.24 -11.04
C VAL A 164 -44.89 -5.12 -12.00
N ILE A 165 -44.29 -6.20 -12.52
CA ILE A 165 -45.01 -7.13 -13.37
C ILE A 165 -46.22 -7.73 -12.65
N ALA A 166 -46.07 -8.19 -11.42
CA ALA A 166 -47.14 -8.77 -10.63
C ALA A 166 -48.24 -7.73 -10.33
N MET A 167 -47.89 -6.50 -9.97
CA MET A 167 -48.85 -5.42 -9.74
C MET A 167 -49.68 -5.09 -11.00
N VAL A 168 -49.02 -5.04 -12.17
CA VAL A 168 -49.73 -4.78 -13.44
C VAL A 168 -50.67 -5.94 -13.82
N ILE A 169 -50.29 -7.18 -13.55
CA ILE A 169 -51.13 -8.37 -13.77
C ILE A 169 -52.37 -8.35 -12.86
N ILE A 170 -52.19 -7.97 -11.58
CA ILE A 170 -53.36 -7.87 -10.65
C ILE A 170 -54.30 -6.77 -11.09
N SER A 171 -53.80 -5.54 -11.25
CA SER A 171 -54.61 -4.40 -11.72
C SER A 171 -53.71 -3.31 -12.30
N TRP A 172 -53.88 -3.03 -13.59
CA TRP A 172 -53.17 -1.93 -14.25
C TRP A 172 -53.59 -0.55 -13.73
N GLN A 173 -54.89 -0.40 -13.32
CA GLN A 173 -55.40 0.85 -12.77
C GLN A 173 -54.76 1.22 -11.44
N LEU A 174 -54.68 0.24 -10.50
CA LEU A 174 -53.98 0.41 -9.23
C LEU A 174 -52.50 0.65 -9.44
N SER A 175 -51.89 -0.03 -10.40
CA SER A 175 -50.46 0.12 -10.75
C SER A 175 -50.16 1.54 -11.24
N LEU A 176 -51.03 2.13 -12.05
CA LEU A 176 -50.89 3.51 -12.53
C LEU A 176 -50.92 4.52 -11.38
N VAL A 177 -51.81 4.34 -10.42
CA VAL A 177 -51.90 5.18 -9.21
C VAL A 177 -50.67 4.99 -8.34
N ALA A 178 -50.26 3.75 -8.06
CA ALA A 178 -49.12 3.44 -7.21
C ALA A 178 -47.79 3.95 -7.82
N LEU A 179 -47.58 3.76 -9.13
CA LEU A 179 -46.40 4.23 -9.85
C LEU A 179 -46.44 5.75 -10.06
N GLY A 180 -47.62 6.38 -10.21
CA GLY A 180 -47.75 7.82 -10.34
C GLY A 180 -47.27 8.62 -9.13
N VAL A 181 -47.28 8.01 -7.94
CA VAL A 181 -46.72 8.61 -6.70
C VAL A 181 -45.21 8.49 -6.63
N THR A 182 -44.59 7.52 -7.35
CA THR A 182 -43.17 7.23 -7.33
C THR A 182 -42.26 8.40 -7.76
N PRO A 183 -42.57 9.19 -8.81
CA PRO A 183 -41.74 10.35 -9.21
C PRO A 183 -41.56 11.38 -8.10
N ILE A 184 -42.60 11.60 -7.29
CA ILE A 184 -42.55 12.52 -6.15
C ILE A 184 -41.52 12.03 -5.14
N PHE A 185 -41.55 10.75 -4.85
CA PHE A 185 -40.56 10.11 -3.96
C PHE A 185 -39.13 10.21 -4.50
N VAL A 186 -38.93 9.92 -5.78
CA VAL A 186 -37.61 10.03 -6.45
C VAL A 186 -37.06 11.45 -6.36
N PHE A 187 -37.90 12.47 -6.60
CA PHE A 187 -37.53 13.89 -6.51
C PHE A 187 -36.97 14.23 -5.11
N PHE A 188 -37.72 13.86 -4.05
CA PHE A 188 -37.29 14.11 -2.67
C PHE A 188 -35.99 13.32 -2.33
N THR A 189 -35.92 12.08 -2.75
CA THR A 189 -34.76 11.23 -2.53
C THR A 189 -33.49 11.83 -3.15
N VAL A 190 -33.54 12.28 -4.41
CA VAL A 190 -32.42 12.92 -5.10
C VAL A 190 -32.01 14.23 -4.42
N LYS A 191 -32.99 15.07 -4.03
CA LYS A 191 -32.74 16.36 -3.37
C LYS A 191 -32.01 16.17 -2.01
N VAL A 192 -32.51 15.27 -1.19
CA VAL A 192 -31.89 14.98 0.13
C VAL A 192 -30.55 14.27 -0.05
N GLY A 193 -30.43 13.37 -1.03
CA GLY A 193 -29.19 12.68 -1.34
C GLY A 193 -28.04 13.64 -1.69
N ARG A 194 -28.28 14.70 -2.44
CA ARG A 194 -27.31 15.77 -2.75
C ARG A 194 -26.82 16.47 -1.49
N ARG A 195 -27.74 16.83 -0.57
CA ARG A 195 -27.41 17.48 0.69
C ARG A 195 -26.58 16.57 1.60
N ARG A 196 -26.96 15.29 1.67
CA ARG A 196 -26.22 14.27 2.45
C ARG A 196 -24.79 14.09 1.96
N ARG A 197 -24.57 14.04 0.63
CA ARG A 197 -23.22 13.93 0.05
C ARG A 197 -22.32 15.08 0.47
N ARG A 198 -22.83 16.33 0.43
CA ARG A 198 -22.09 17.50 0.87
C ARG A 198 -21.67 17.38 2.35
N LEU A 199 -22.63 17.05 3.22
CA LEU A 199 -22.34 16.88 4.66
C LEU A 199 -21.38 15.73 4.94
N THR A 200 -21.43 14.64 4.17
CA THR A 200 -20.47 13.54 4.28
C THR A 200 -19.05 14.00 3.94
N ARG A 201 -18.88 14.84 2.92
CA ARG A 201 -17.55 15.42 2.61
C ARG A 201 -17.05 16.33 3.72
N GLU A 202 -17.91 17.22 4.23
CA GLU A 202 -17.56 18.10 5.35
C GLU A 202 -17.13 17.28 6.59
N THR A 203 -17.86 16.21 6.92
CA THR A 203 -17.48 15.30 8.02
C THR A 203 -16.14 14.60 7.76
N GLN A 204 -15.90 14.11 6.53
CA GLN A 204 -14.64 13.46 6.18
C GLN A 204 -13.44 14.41 6.26
N GLN A 205 -13.64 15.68 5.87
CA GLN A 205 -12.60 16.71 6.02
C GLN A 205 -12.29 16.97 7.50
N ALA A 206 -13.32 17.14 8.34
CA ALA A 206 -13.13 17.33 9.77
C ALA A 206 -12.44 16.13 10.46
N VAL A 207 -12.76 14.87 10.04
CA VAL A 207 -12.05 13.67 10.50
C VAL A 207 -10.60 13.68 10.07
N ALA A 208 -10.31 14.09 8.83
CA ALA A 208 -8.94 14.14 8.31
C ALA A 208 -8.11 15.18 9.06
N GLU A 209 -8.67 16.37 9.35
CA GLU A 209 -8.02 17.42 10.14
C GLU A 209 -7.74 16.95 11.57
N LEU A 210 -8.72 16.33 12.24
CA LEU A 210 -8.54 15.79 13.58
C LEU A 210 -7.44 14.71 13.61
N THR A 211 -7.47 13.79 12.62
CA THR A 211 -6.48 12.70 12.52
C THR A 211 -5.08 13.24 12.24
N ALA A 212 -4.94 14.25 11.38
CA ALA A 212 -3.66 14.88 11.08
C ALA A 212 -3.10 15.59 12.30
N SER A 213 -3.91 16.39 13.00
CA SER A 213 -3.52 17.08 14.23
C SER A 213 -3.12 16.10 15.34
N ALA A 214 -3.91 15.05 15.57
CA ALA A 214 -3.58 14.01 16.54
C ALA A 214 -2.29 13.25 16.15
N GLY A 215 -2.11 12.91 14.88
CA GLY A 215 -0.91 12.21 14.39
C GLY A 215 0.38 13.04 14.54
N GLU A 216 0.29 14.35 14.35
CA GLU A 216 1.41 15.27 14.56
C GLU A 216 1.75 15.40 16.05
N THR A 217 0.75 15.70 16.88
CA THR A 217 0.94 15.96 18.31
C THR A 217 1.29 14.72 19.12
N LEU A 218 0.75 13.54 18.77
CA LEU A 218 1.02 12.27 19.44
C LEU A 218 2.23 11.51 18.88
N SER A 219 2.95 12.07 17.91
CA SER A 219 4.25 11.55 17.51
C SER A 219 5.25 11.67 18.65
N VAL A 220 6.29 10.80 18.69
CA VAL A 220 7.33 10.88 19.74
C VAL A 220 7.94 12.28 19.80
N SER A 221 8.25 12.89 18.66
CA SER A 221 8.81 14.24 18.57
C SER A 221 7.80 15.30 19.02
N GLY A 222 6.52 15.17 18.63
CA GLY A 222 5.45 16.10 19.02
C GLY A 222 5.19 16.10 20.51
N VAL A 223 5.08 14.90 21.12
CA VAL A 223 4.90 14.75 22.57
C VAL A 223 6.13 15.30 23.34
N MET A 224 7.34 14.98 22.86
CA MET A 224 8.56 15.48 23.48
C MET A 224 8.61 17.01 23.44
N LEU A 225 8.28 17.61 22.30
CA LEU A 225 8.24 19.07 22.15
C LEU A 225 7.20 19.70 23.06
N ALA A 226 5.97 19.17 23.07
CA ALA A 226 4.90 19.69 23.95
C ALA A 226 5.29 19.65 25.41
N LYS A 227 5.89 18.54 25.89
CA LYS A 227 6.36 18.39 27.27
C LYS A 227 7.53 19.30 27.59
N THR A 228 8.51 19.43 26.68
CA THR A 228 9.69 20.28 26.91
C THR A 228 9.33 21.76 27.04
N PHE A 229 8.31 22.21 26.30
CA PHE A 229 7.85 23.60 26.32
C PHE A 229 6.62 23.84 27.19
N GLY A 230 6.08 22.82 27.90
CA GLY A 230 4.91 22.93 28.75
C GLY A 230 3.62 23.35 28.01
N ARG A 231 3.45 22.91 26.76
CA ARG A 231 2.35 23.30 25.85
C ARG A 231 1.25 22.24 25.71
N GLU A 232 1.20 21.26 26.62
CA GLU A 232 0.18 20.17 26.54
C GLU A 232 -1.24 20.72 26.59
N ARG A 233 -1.47 21.75 27.40
CA ARG A 233 -2.80 22.37 27.53
C ARG A 233 -3.25 23.06 26.25
N GLU A 234 -2.36 23.77 25.59
CA GLU A 234 -2.64 24.42 24.30
C GLU A 234 -2.96 23.41 23.21
N GLN A 235 -2.23 22.25 23.17
CA GLN A 235 -2.53 21.17 22.23
C GLN A 235 -3.89 20.52 22.52
N LEU A 236 -4.24 20.35 23.79
CA LEU A 236 -5.55 19.82 24.16
C LEU A 236 -6.68 20.77 23.73
N GLU A 237 -6.55 22.08 23.97
CA GLU A 237 -7.55 23.06 23.55
C GLU A 237 -7.75 23.09 22.03
N ARG A 238 -6.67 22.96 21.25
CA ARG A 238 -6.76 22.83 19.78
C ARG A 238 -7.47 21.55 19.34
N PHE A 239 -7.13 20.44 19.97
CA PHE A 239 -7.77 19.15 19.69
C PHE A 239 -9.27 19.20 20.01
N ASP A 240 -9.64 19.75 21.17
CA ASP A 240 -11.04 19.88 21.58
C ASP A 240 -11.83 20.77 20.63
N ALA A 241 -11.28 21.89 20.17
CA ALA A 241 -11.94 22.75 19.19
C ALA A 241 -12.23 22.01 17.86
N THR A 242 -11.25 21.26 17.35
CA THR A 242 -11.41 20.47 16.12
C THR A 242 -12.42 19.31 16.32
N ASN A 243 -12.42 18.68 17.49
CA ASN A 243 -13.32 17.60 17.85
C ASN A 243 -14.77 18.11 18.02
N GLU A 244 -14.94 19.31 18.55
CA GLU A 244 -16.28 19.96 18.65
C GLU A 244 -16.84 20.27 17.26
N GLU A 245 -16.02 20.77 16.32
CA GLU A 245 -16.45 21.01 14.94
C GLU A 245 -16.83 19.69 14.26
N LEU A 246 -16.02 18.64 14.40
CA LEU A 246 -16.35 17.30 13.90
C LEU A 246 -17.69 16.82 14.47
N THR A 247 -17.91 16.99 15.75
CA THR A 247 -19.17 16.61 16.41
C THR A 247 -20.35 17.38 15.81
N ARG A 248 -20.24 18.69 15.61
CA ARG A 248 -21.27 19.55 15.02
C ARG A 248 -21.65 19.12 13.60
N VAL A 249 -20.66 18.89 12.75
CA VAL A 249 -20.87 18.45 11.36
C VAL A 249 -21.47 17.04 11.33
N SER A 250 -20.98 16.13 12.19
CA SER A 250 -21.48 14.75 12.30
C SER A 250 -22.94 14.71 12.74
N VAL A 251 -23.35 15.53 13.69
CA VAL A 251 -24.76 15.66 14.11
C VAL A 251 -25.62 16.11 12.93
N ARG A 252 -25.21 17.15 12.18
CA ARG A 252 -25.95 17.62 10.98
C ARG A 252 -26.07 16.52 9.93
N GLN A 253 -25.02 15.78 9.67
CA GLN A 253 -25.01 14.66 8.73
C GLN A 253 -26.00 13.57 9.16
N GLN A 254 -25.93 13.13 10.43
CA GLN A 254 -26.81 12.08 10.97
C GLN A 254 -28.28 12.52 10.98
N MET A 255 -28.56 13.75 11.42
CA MET A 255 -29.94 14.27 11.43
C MET A 255 -30.53 14.39 10.03
N THR A 256 -29.74 14.78 9.03
CA THR A 256 -30.15 14.77 7.62
C THR A 256 -30.49 13.35 7.14
N GLY A 257 -29.68 12.36 7.53
CA GLY A 257 -29.94 10.94 7.24
C GLY A 257 -31.19 10.39 7.91
N ARG A 258 -31.37 10.69 9.21
CA ARG A 258 -32.57 10.30 9.96
C ARG A 258 -33.84 10.98 9.43
N GLY A 259 -33.80 12.29 9.14
CA GLY A 259 -34.91 13.02 8.55
C GLY A 259 -35.35 12.43 7.19
N PHE A 260 -34.38 12.01 6.36
CA PHE A 260 -34.66 11.29 5.12
C PHE A 260 -35.37 9.95 5.38
N PHE A 261 -34.86 9.16 6.34
CA PHE A 261 -35.47 7.86 6.67
C PHE A 261 -36.91 8.02 7.15
N VAL A 262 -37.19 9.01 8.02
CA VAL A 262 -38.53 9.30 8.49
C VAL A 262 -39.46 9.72 7.31
N LEU A 263 -38.97 10.57 6.41
CA LEU A 263 -39.75 10.99 5.22
C LEU A 263 -40.07 9.77 4.35
N VAL A 264 -39.11 8.90 4.11
CA VAL A 264 -39.30 7.64 3.36
C VAL A 264 -40.33 6.76 4.04
N GLN A 265 -40.20 6.53 5.35
CA GLN A 265 -41.13 5.69 6.12
C GLN A 265 -42.55 6.25 6.12
N THR A 266 -42.71 7.57 6.28
CA THR A 266 -44.02 8.24 6.21
C THR A 266 -44.64 8.07 4.82
N PHE A 267 -43.88 8.32 3.76
CA PHE A 267 -44.32 8.13 2.39
C PHE A 267 -44.79 6.69 2.14
N PHE A 268 -44.04 5.72 2.62
CA PHE A 268 -44.37 4.30 2.47
C PHE A 268 -45.59 3.88 3.30
N GLY A 269 -45.81 4.50 4.45
CA GLY A 269 -47.05 4.32 5.23
C GLY A 269 -48.28 4.89 4.57
N MET A 270 -48.14 6.00 3.81
CA MET A 270 -49.25 6.64 3.11
C MET A 270 -49.62 5.98 1.77
N ALA A 271 -48.64 5.41 1.06
CA ALA A 271 -48.86 4.83 -0.26
C ALA A 271 -49.89 3.68 -0.29
N PRO A 272 -49.94 2.73 0.65
CA PRO A 272 -50.98 1.76 0.77
C PRO A 272 -52.37 2.37 0.98
N ALA A 273 -52.48 3.42 1.80
CA ALA A 273 -53.79 4.09 2.06
C ALA A 273 -54.40 4.68 0.78
N ILE A 274 -53.56 5.24 -0.11
CA ILE A 274 -54.04 5.76 -1.42
C ILE A 274 -54.56 4.61 -2.29
N VAL A 275 -53.86 3.46 -2.29
CA VAL A 275 -54.29 2.26 -3.03
C VAL A 275 -55.59 1.71 -2.48
N TRP A 276 -55.74 1.65 -1.16
CA TRP A 276 -57.00 1.23 -0.53
C TRP A 276 -58.16 2.16 -0.83
N ALA A 277 -57.95 3.49 -0.79
CA ALA A 277 -58.97 4.46 -1.13
C ALA A 277 -59.42 4.31 -2.58
N PHE A 278 -58.52 4.22 -3.52
CA PHE A 278 -58.82 4.10 -4.95
C PHE A 278 -59.33 2.69 -5.31
N GLY A 279 -58.73 1.63 -4.76
CA GLY A 279 -59.16 0.23 -4.95
C GLY A 279 -60.54 -0.04 -4.37
N GLY A 280 -60.82 0.48 -3.17
CA GLY A 280 -62.16 0.44 -2.58
C GLY A 280 -63.23 1.21 -3.41
N TRP A 281 -62.84 2.36 -3.94
CA TRP A 281 -63.73 3.10 -4.86
C TRP A 281 -64.02 2.31 -6.16
N LEU A 282 -63.01 1.63 -6.75
CA LEU A 282 -63.22 0.77 -7.90
C LEU A 282 -64.13 -0.43 -7.55
N LEU A 283 -63.89 -1.06 -6.40
CA LEU A 283 -64.69 -2.18 -5.92
C LEU A 283 -66.16 -1.82 -5.71
N PHE A 284 -66.45 -0.70 -5.02
CA PHE A 284 -67.85 -0.23 -4.77
C PHE A 284 -68.58 0.18 -6.03
N ASN A 285 -67.87 0.58 -7.09
CA ASN A 285 -68.47 0.96 -8.38
C ASN A 285 -68.50 -0.20 -9.40
N GLU A 286 -68.14 -1.43 -8.96
CA GLU A 286 -68.07 -2.63 -9.83
C GLU A 286 -67.20 -2.43 -11.08
N ARG A 287 -66.24 -1.49 -11.01
CA ARG A 287 -65.35 -1.14 -12.10
C ARG A 287 -64.03 -1.90 -11.95
N GLY A 288 -63.71 -2.76 -12.94
CA GLY A 288 -62.39 -3.42 -13.04
C GLY A 288 -62.32 -4.84 -12.49
N GLY A 289 -63.45 -5.41 -11.99
CA GLY A 289 -63.49 -6.84 -11.57
C GLY A 289 -62.54 -7.19 -10.41
N LEU A 290 -62.16 -6.19 -9.59
CA LEU A 290 -61.25 -6.35 -8.47
C LEU A 290 -61.92 -7.02 -7.27
N THR A 291 -61.17 -7.87 -6.57
CA THR A 291 -61.58 -8.48 -5.30
C THR A 291 -60.89 -7.83 -4.09
N VAL A 292 -61.36 -8.08 -2.89
CA VAL A 292 -60.72 -7.62 -1.65
C VAL A 292 -59.34 -8.25 -1.49
N GLY A 293 -59.19 -9.54 -1.78
CA GLY A 293 -57.93 -10.26 -1.71
C GLY A 293 -56.88 -9.71 -2.67
N GLU A 294 -57.32 -9.32 -3.89
CA GLU A 294 -56.40 -8.69 -4.85
C GLU A 294 -55.87 -7.32 -4.38
N ILE A 295 -56.69 -6.51 -3.69
CA ILE A 295 -56.26 -5.23 -3.10
C ILE A 295 -55.25 -5.50 -1.98
N VAL A 296 -55.46 -6.53 -1.16
CA VAL A 296 -54.51 -6.95 -0.11
C VAL A 296 -53.20 -7.43 -0.71
N ALA A 297 -53.26 -8.31 -1.73
CA ALA A 297 -52.08 -8.80 -2.42
C ALA A 297 -51.26 -7.67 -3.08
N PHE A 298 -51.97 -6.77 -3.76
CA PHE A 298 -51.40 -5.59 -4.40
C PHE A 298 -50.65 -4.73 -3.40
N THR A 299 -51.26 -4.43 -2.25
CA THR A 299 -50.68 -3.60 -1.19
C THR A 299 -49.46 -4.28 -0.56
N ALA A 300 -49.48 -5.60 -0.38
CA ALA A 300 -48.37 -6.38 0.13
C ALA A 300 -47.17 -6.36 -0.84
N ILE A 301 -47.43 -6.49 -2.17
CA ILE A 301 -46.37 -6.41 -3.20
C ILE A 301 -45.84 -4.97 -3.30
N GLN A 302 -46.70 -3.95 -3.23
CA GLN A 302 -46.31 -2.54 -3.22
C GLN A 302 -45.35 -2.24 -2.06
N THR A 303 -45.67 -2.69 -0.87
CA THR A 303 -44.81 -2.49 0.32
C THR A 303 -43.44 -3.14 0.12
N ARG A 304 -43.39 -4.32 -0.52
CA ARG A 304 -42.13 -5.04 -0.83
C ARG A 304 -41.29 -4.32 -1.88
N LEU A 305 -41.87 -3.60 -2.84
CA LEU A 305 -41.16 -2.87 -3.90
C LEU A 305 -40.37 -1.68 -3.38
N LEU A 306 -40.82 -1.05 -2.31
CA LEU A 306 -40.37 0.28 -1.91
C LEU A 306 -38.93 0.32 -1.37
N PHE A 307 -38.53 -0.65 -0.53
CA PHE A 307 -37.18 -0.70 -0.02
C PHE A 307 -36.12 -1.01 -1.10
N PRO A 308 -36.32 -1.98 -2.02
CA PRO A 308 -35.45 -2.20 -3.16
C PRO A 308 -35.30 -0.97 -4.06
N LEU A 309 -36.39 -0.26 -4.32
CA LEU A 309 -36.37 0.97 -5.13
C LEU A 309 -35.54 2.07 -4.47
N ALA A 310 -35.72 2.31 -3.17
CA ALA A 310 -34.89 3.24 -2.40
C ALA A 310 -33.42 2.81 -2.37
N GLY A 311 -33.17 1.51 -2.28
CA GLY A 311 -31.84 0.91 -2.33
C GLY A 311 -31.13 1.23 -3.65
N LEU A 312 -31.79 1.04 -4.79
CA LEU A 312 -31.22 1.35 -6.11
C LEU A 312 -30.82 2.82 -6.25
N LEU A 313 -31.68 3.74 -5.77
CA LEU A 313 -31.42 5.19 -5.86
C LEU A 313 -30.21 5.63 -5.01
N ASN A 314 -29.95 4.94 -3.91
CA ASN A 314 -28.84 5.29 -3.01
C ASN A 314 -27.49 4.68 -3.44
N ARG A 315 -27.48 3.59 -4.21
CA ARG A 315 -26.24 2.85 -4.58
C ARG A 315 -25.39 3.53 -5.65
N GLY A 316 -25.86 4.54 -6.32
CA GLY A 316 -25.08 5.26 -7.34
C GLY A 316 -23.79 5.88 -6.80
N VAL A 317 -23.76 6.29 -5.51
CA VAL A 317 -22.56 6.84 -4.87
C VAL A 317 -21.53 5.76 -4.58
N ASP A 318 -22.00 4.61 -4.08
CA ASP A 318 -21.13 3.48 -3.75
C ASP A 318 -20.38 2.99 -5.01
N VAL A 319 -21.10 2.95 -6.16
CA VAL A 319 -20.51 2.57 -7.46
C VAL A 319 -19.42 3.56 -7.90
N THR A 320 -19.70 4.88 -7.83
CA THR A 320 -18.70 5.88 -8.24
C THR A 320 -17.46 5.86 -7.34
N SER A 321 -17.66 5.71 -6.05
CA SER A 321 -16.54 5.60 -5.09
C SER A 321 -15.69 4.35 -5.33
N ALA A 322 -16.32 3.22 -5.63
CA ALA A 322 -15.61 2.00 -5.96
C ALA A 322 -14.81 2.11 -7.26
N LEU A 323 -15.39 2.71 -8.28
CA LEU A 323 -14.69 2.88 -9.55
C LEU A 323 -13.48 3.78 -9.39
N ALA A 324 -13.52 4.78 -8.53
CA ALA A 324 -12.35 5.60 -8.19
C ALA A 324 -11.25 4.77 -7.49
N LEU A 325 -11.62 3.83 -6.59
CA LEU A 325 -10.65 2.92 -5.99
C LEU A 325 -10.03 1.97 -7.03
N PHE A 326 -10.83 1.45 -7.96
CA PHE A 326 -10.32 0.63 -9.06
C PHE A 326 -9.38 1.41 -9.98
N GLU A 327 -9.70 2.66 -10.31
CA GLU A 327 -8.83 3.52 -11.11
C GLU A 327 -7.45 3.67 -10.45
N ARG A 328 -7.42 3.91 -9.14
CA ARG A 328 -6.17 3.97 -8.36
C ARG A 328 -5.37 2.65 -8.36
N ILE A 329 -6.05 1.50 -8.31
CA ILE A 329 -5.39 0.18 -8.38
C ILE A 329 -4.85 -0.06 -9.80
N PHE A 330 -5.63 0.28 -10.84
CA PHE A 330 -5.21 0.12 -12.22
C PHE A 330 -4.07 1.06 -12.61
N GLU A 331 -3.99 2.28 -12.04
CA GLU A 331 -2.83 3.16 -12.20
C GLU A 331 -1.52 2.44 -11.81
N TYR A 332 -1.53 1.67 -10.71
CA TYR A 332 -0.35 0.89 -10.31
C TYR A 332 -0.10 -0.31 -11.22
N LEU A 333 -1.16 -1.01 -11.66
CA LEU A 333 -1.03 -2.16 -12.57
C LEU A 333 -0.61 -1.76 -13.99
N ASP A 334 -0.81 -0.51 -14.37
CA ASP A 334 -0.44 0.05 -15.67
C ASP A 334 0.98 0.65 -15.69
N LEU A 335 1.66 0.74 -14.53
CA LEU A 335 3.05 1.14 -14.47
C LEU A 335 3.90 0.15 -15.25
N VAL A 336 4.67 0.66 -16.17
CA VAL A 336 5.60 -0.16 -16.96
C VAL A 336 6.94 -0.16 -16.23
N PRO A 337 7.48 -1.31 -15.79
CA PRO A 337 8.82 -1.36 -15.22
C PRO A 337 9.85 -0.87 -16.25
N ASP A 338 10.74 0.04 -15.85
CA ASP A 338 11.78 0.55 -16.73
C ASP A 338 12.85 -0.52 -16.98
N ILE A 339 13.20 -1.28 -15.92
CA ILE A 339 14.19 -2.36 -15.99
C ILE A 339 13.49 -3.68 -16.26
N LYS A 340 13.86 -4.35 -17.35
CA LYS A 340 13.28 -5.63 -17.80
C LYS A 340 14.37 -6.57 -18.30
N ASP A 341 14.05 -7.86 -18.31
CA ASP A 341 14.86 -8.82 -19.05
C ASP A 341 14.85 -8.48 -20.54
N PRO A 342 15.98 -8.62 -21.25
CA PRO A 342 16.02 -8.53 -22.70
C PRO A 342 15.19 -9.65 -23.33
N VAL A 343 14.74 -9.43 -24.57
CA VAL A 343 13.92 -10.43 -25.30
C VAL A 343 14.74 -11.69 -25.60
N ASP A 344 16.03 -11.53 -25.85
CA ASP A 344 16.98 -12.62 -26.13
C ASP A 344 18.23 -12.41 -25.28
N PRO A 345 18.23 -12.87 -24.02
CA PRO A 345 19.34 -12.63 -23.11
C PRO A 345 20.58 -13.42 -23.53
N VAL A 346 21.73 -12.77 -23.44
CA VAL A 346 23.02 -13.46 -23.61
C VAL A 346 23.19 -14.48 -22.48
N PRO A 347 23.34 -15.78 -22.78
CA PRO A 347 23.51 -16.79 -21.75
C PRO A 347 24.85 -16.60 -21.04
N VAL A 348 24.83 -16.48 -19.73
CA VAL A 348 26.00 -16.28 -18.91
C VAL A 348 26.19 -17.50 -18.00
N ASN A 349 27.38 -18.12 -18.06
CA ASN A 349 27.71 -19.23 -17.17
C ASN A 349 28.54 -18.70 -15.98
N PRO A 350 28.01 -18.65 -14.75
CA PRO A 350 28.71 -18.13 -13.58
C PRO A 350 30.07 -18.82 -13.29
N ALA A 351 30.26 -20.08 -13.76
CA ALA A 351 31.48 -20.81 -13.54
C ALA A 351 32.64 -20.30 -14.43
N THR A 352 32.35 -19.71 -15.58
CA THR A 352 33.34 -19.24 -16.56
C THR A 352 33.60 -17.73 -16.52
N VAL A 353 32.72 -16.99 -15.89
CA VAL A 353 32.83 -15.53 -15.72
C VAL A 353 34.05 -15.20 -14.85
N LYS A 354 34.94 -14.34 -15.36
CA LYS A 354 36.08 -13.79 -14.63
C LYS A 354 35.67 -12.69 -13.66
N GLY A 355 34.66 -11.92 -14.03
CA GLY A 355 34.09 -10.85 -13.24
C GLY A 355 34.77 -9.49 -13.43
N GLU A 356 35.43 -9.24 -14.56
CA GLU A 356 35.91 -7.89 -14.87
C GLU A 356 34.71 -6.95 -15.07
N VAL A 357 34.72 -5.81 -14.37
CA VAL A 357 33.64 -4.80 -14.49
C VAL A 357 34.17 -3.58 -15.22
N ALA A 358 33.53 -3.19 -16.34
CA ALA A 358 33.92 -2.03 -17.14
C ALA A 358 32.78 -1.03 -17.29
N PHE A 359 33.04 0.23 -16.95
CA PHE A 359 32.21 1.40 -17.27
C PHE A 359 32.80 2.07 -18.49
N ARG A 360 31.99 2.27 -19.54
CA ARG A 360 32.40 2.87 -20.82
C ARG A 360 31.50 4.06 -21.17
N ASN A 361 32.04 5.27 -21.02
CA ASN A 361 31.37 6.56 -21.31
C ASN A 361 29.96 6.62 -20.69
N VAL A 362 29.87 6.31 -19.40
CA VAL A 362 28.59 6.19 -18.70
C VAL A 362 28.12 7.54 -18.24
N ASP A 363 26.94 7.93 -18.76
CA ASP A 363 26.16 9.04 -18.23
C ASP A 363 24.89 8.49 -17.57
N PHE A 364 24.50 9.11 -16.46
CA PHE A 364 23.30 8.77 -15.72
C PHE A 364 22.80 9.96 -14.93
N GLN A 365 21.48 10.20 -14.96
CA GLN A 365 20.84 11.25 -14.19
C GLN A 365 19.61 10.72 -13.48
N TYR A 366 19.50 10.96 -12.16
CA TYR A 366 18.27 10.69 -11.43
C TYR A 366 17.17 11.62 -11.97
N ASP A 367 15.97 11.07 -12.21
CA ASP A 367 14.82 11.85 -12.64
C ASP A 367 14.92 12.58 -14.01
N ALA A 368 15.89 12.21 -14.86
CA ALA A 368 15.98 12.76 -16.24
C ALA A 368 14.64 12.64 -17.00
N ALA A 369 13.93 11.54 -16.84
CA ALA A 369 12.60 11.33 -17.41
C ALA A 369 11.52 12.28 -16.85
N ARG A 370 11.78 13.02 -15.75
CA ARG A 370 10.88 14.00 -15.12
C ARG A 370 11.15 15.44 -15.53
N GLY A 371 12.17 15.68 -16.38
CA GLY A 371 12.53 17.01 -16.83
C GLY A 371 13.10 17.92 -15.73
N ILE A 372 13.72 17.33 -14.70
CA ILE A 372 14.43 18.08 -13.64
C ILE A 372 15.88 18.21 -14.09
N GLU A 373 16.23 19.34 -14.68
CA GLU A 373 17.56 19.60 -15.25
C GLU A 373 18.69 19.68 -14.21
N ASP A 374 18.38 20.00 -12.95
CA ASP A 374 19.37 20.14 -11.86
C ASP A 374 19.47 18.87 -10.97
N SER A 375 19.03 17.70 -11.43
CA SER A 375 19.17 16.49 -10.65
C SER A 375 20.60 15.95 -10.71
N PHE A 376 21.09 15.44 -9.56
CA PHE A 376 22.42 14.82 -9.48
C PHE A 376 22.55 13.65 -10.46
N GLY A 377 23.70 13.53 -11.14
CA GLY A 377 24.01 12.48 -12.08
C GLY A 377 25.48 12.06 -12.09
N LEU A 378 25.80 11.13 -12.98
CA LEU A 378 27.16 10.76 -13.37
C LEU A 378 27.41 11.26 -14.78
N GLU A 379 28.63 11.69 -15.06
CA GLU A 379 29.04 12.27 -16.34
C GLU A 379 30.37 11.66 -16.81
N ASP A 380 30.34 11.06 -18.00
CA ASP A 380 31.46 10.41 -18.67
C ASP A 380 32.30 9.50 -17.75
N VAL A 381 31.65 8.62 -16.99
CA VAL A 381 32.35 7.69 -16.09
C VAL A 381 33.00 6.58 -16.89
N ASN A 382 34.33 6.52 -16.80
CA ASN A 382 35.17 5.55 -17.50
C ASN A 382 36.18 4.89 -16.56
N PHE A 383 36.04 3.58 -16.32
CA PHE A 383 37.01 2.77 -15.58
C PHE A 383 36.82 1.27 -15.80
N THR A 384 37.84 0.50 -15.43
CA THR A 384 37.75 -0.96 -15.38
C THR A 384 38.22 -1.45 -14.01
N ALA A 385 37.37 -2.22 -13.33
CA ALA A 385 37.73 -2.98 -12.14
C ALA A 385 38.20 -4.38 -12.57
N ALA A 386 39.47 -4.66 -12.45
CA ALA A 386 40.10 -5.89 -12.94
C ALA A 386 39.59 -7.12 -12.17
N ALA A 387 39.47 -8.23 -12.86
CA ALA A 387 39.01 -9.50 -12.29
C ALA A 387 39.81 -9.93 -11.06
N GLY A 388 39.15 -10.28 -9.97
CA GLY A 388 39.77 -10.73 -8.73
C GLY A 388 40.53 -9.65 -7.97
N ARG A 389 40.35 -8.37 -8.26
CA ARG A 389 41.03 -7.23 -7.65
C ARG A 389 40.10 -6.34 -6.87
N LEU A 390 40.66 -5.60 -5.90
CA LEU A 390 39.93 -4.62 -5.11
C LEU A 390 40.08 -3.22 -5.72
N THR A 391 38.96 -2.63 -6.16
CA THR A 391 38.86 -1.24 -6.59
C THR A 391 38.11 -0.42 -5.53
N ALA A 392 38.75 0.62 -4.99
CA ALA A 392 38.16 1.51 -4.00
C ALA A 392 37.63 2.78 -4.65
N LEU A 393 36.38 3.16 -4.34
CA LEU A 393 35.76 4.44 -4.71
C LEU A 393 35.93 5.41 -3.55
N VAL A 394 36.65 6.53 -3.78
CA VAL A 394 36.93 7.57 -2.77
C VAL A 394 36.41 8.92 -3.27
N GLY A 395 35.90 9.75 -2.39
CA GLY A 395 35.40 11.10 -2.73
C GLY A 395 34.47 11.65 -1.65
N PRO A 396 34.10 12.93 -1.72
CA PRO A 396 33.19 13.54 -0.76
C PRO A 396 31.79 12.90 -0.78
N SER A 397 30.98 13.17 0.26
CA SER A 397 29.60 12.73 0.28
C SER A 397 28.84 13.36 -0.88
N GLY A 398 27.96 12.60 -1.55
CA GLY A 398 27.22 13.07 -2.74
C GLY A 398 28.04 13.08 -4.05
N SER A 399 29.28 12.59 -4.10
CA SER A 399 30.08 12.58 -5.32
C SER A 399 29.66 11.56 -6.39
N GLY A 400 28.77 10.60 -6.09
CA GLY A 400 28.30 9.59 -7.05
C GLY A 400 28.75 8.15 -6.80
N LYS A 401 29.51 7.89 -5.73
CA LYS A 401 30.02 6.53 -5.42
C LYS A 401 28.91 5.47 -5.30
N THR A 402 27.86 5.75 -4.55
CA THR A 402 26.71 4.85 -4.38
C THR A 402 25.95 4.65 -5.70
N THR A 403 25.88 5.67 -6.52
CA THR A 403 25.24 5.62 -7.85
C THR A 403 26.00 4.66 -8.78
N ILE A 404 27.34 4.69 -8.78
CA ILE A 404 28.18 3.71 -9.51
C ILE A 404 27.84 2.29 -9.07
N GLY A 405 27.70 2.05 -7.74
CA GLY A 405 27.28 0.76 -7.19
C GLY A 405 25.90 0.32 -7.65
N TYR A 406 24.94 1.23 -7.70
CA TYR A 406 23.58 0.92 -8.17
C TYR A 406 23.54 0.56 -9.66
N LEU A 407 24.32 1.26 -10.50
CA LEU A 407 24.45 0.93 -11.92
C LEU A 407 25.13 -0.41 -12.13
N MET A 408 26.18 -0.72 -11.34
CA MET A 408 26.89 -2.01 -11.40
C MET A 408 25.95 -3.19 -11.03
N SER A 409 24.98 -2.96 -10.15
CA SER A 409 23.99 -3.97 -9.76
C SER A 409 22.73 -3.92 -10.65
N ARG A 410 22.70 -3.05 -11.67
CA ARG A 410 21.55 -2.80 -12.55
C ARG A 410 20.26 -2.53 -11.78
N LEU A 411 20.34 -1.82 -10.65
CA LEU A 411 19.19 -1.25 -9.94
C LEU A 411 18.62 -0.02 -10.67
N TYR A 412 19.46 0.58 -11.54
CA TYR A 412 19.15 1.60 -12.52
C TYR A 412 19.87 1.26 -13.82
N ASP A 413 19.30 1.61 -14.96
CA ASP A 413 19.97 1.56 -16.27
C ASP A 413 20.64 2.90 -16.58
N VAL A 414 21.72 2.88 -17.35
CA VAL A 414 22.45 4.09 -17.78
C VAL A 414 21.68 4.84 -18.86
N ASP A 415 21.80 6.18 -18.89
CA ASP A 415 21.19 7.01 -19.95
C ASP A 415 22.02 6.92 -21.24
N SER A 416 23.34 6.92 -21.13
CA SER A 416 24.26 6.66 -22.26
C SER A 416 25.46 5.82 -21.82
N GLY A 417 26.19 5.28 -22.78
CA GLY A 417 27.32 4.40 -22.52
C GLY A 417 26.89 2.98 -22.14
N SER A 418 27.78 2.25 -21.45
CA SER A 418 27.53 0.86 -21.05
C SER A 418 28.25 0.47 -19.77
N VAL A 419 27.61 -0.36 -18.93
CA VAL A 419 28.25 -1.09 -17.84
C VAL A 419 28.31 -2.57 -18.23
N ARG A 420 29.48 -3.16 -18.13
CA ARG A 420 29.76 -4.51 -18.66
C ARG A 420 30.40 -5.41 -17.61
N ILE A 421 30.08 -6.69 -17.67
CA ILE A 421 30.83 -7.75 -16.98
C ILE A 421 31.41 -8.68 -18.04
N ASP A 422 32.74 -8.89 -18.06
CA ASP A 422 33.47 -9.68 -19.06
C ASP A 422 33.01 -9.36 -20.51
N ASP A 423 32.98 -8.08 -20.87
CA ASP A 423 32.53 -7.60 -22.19
C ASP A 423 31.05 -7.75 -22.55
N VAL A 424 30.22 -8.34 -21.71
CA VAL A 424 28.76 -8.40 -21.88
C VAL A 424 28.09 -7.21 -21.19
N ASP A 425 27.27 -6.43 -21.90
CA ASP A 425 26.50 -5.33 -21.32
C ASP A 425 25.47 -5.90 -20.33
N LEU A 426 25.31 -5.25 -19.17
CA LEU A 426 24.35 -5.69 -18.16
C LEU A 426 22.91 -5.70 -18.69
N ARG A 427 22.60 -4.84 -19.67
CA ARG A 427 21.26 -4.76 -20.31
C ARG A 427 20.95 -5.97 -21.18
N ASP A 428 21.98 -6.67 -21.64
CA ASP A 428 21.85 -7.88 -22.47
C ASP A 428 21.79 -9.16 -21.63
N MET A 429 22.05 -9.09 -20.31
CA MET A 429 21.96 -10.21 -19.38
C MET A 429 20.56 -10.38 -18.79
N ALA A 430 20.12 -11.60 -18.53
CA ALA A 430 18.95 -11.86 -17.72
C ALA A 430 19.19 -11.36 -16.27
N LEU A 431 18.20 -10.69 -15.68
CA LEU A 431 18.29 -10.17 -14.30
C LEU A 431 18.59 -11.28 -13.28
N ARG A 432 18.06 -12.48 -13.53
CA ARG A 432 18.32 -13.65 -12.71
C ARG A 432 19.81 -14.05 -12.74
N ASP A 433 20.42 -14.07 -13.91
CA ASP A 433 21.83 -14.45 -14.06
C ASP A 433 22.72 -13.37 -13.44
N LEU A 434 22.42 -12.10 -13.67
CA LEU A 434 23.10 -10.98 -13.05
C LEU A 434 23.05 -11.07 -11.51
N SER A 435 21.92 -11.45 -10.91
CA SER A 435 21.77 -11.60 -9.46
C SER A 435 22.63 -12.73 -8.86
N THR A 436 23.06 -13.70 -9.67
CA THR A 436 24.02 -14.74 -9.24
C THR A 436 25.47 -14.29 -9.36
N LEU A 437 25.74 -13.31 -10.22
CA LEU A 437 27.11 -12.81 -10.46
C LEU A 437 27.49 -11.70 -9.51
N VAL A 438 26.54 -10.83 -9.16
CA VAL A 438 26.79 -9.62 -8.36
C VAL A 438 26.10 -9.72 -7.01
N SER A 439 26.82 -9.47 -5.93
CA SER A 439 26.24 -9.35 -4.60
C SER A 439 26.63 -8.01 -3.97
N VAL A 440 25.72 -7.48 -3.14
CA VAL A 440 25.88 -6.19 -2.48
C VAL A 440 25.86 -6.38 -0.97
N VAL A 441 26.88 -5.89 -0.28
CA VAL A 441 26.89 -5.74 1.18
C VAL A 441 26.69 -4.25 1.47
N SER A 442 25.47 -3.91 1.89
CA SER A 442 25.09 -2.52 2.17
C SER A 442 25.57 -2.06 3.54
N GLN A 443 25.66 -0.75 3.71
CA GLN A 443 26.01 -0.07 4.96
C GLN A 443 25.07 -0.45 6.12
N ASP A 444 23.75 -0.45 5.88
CA ASP A 444 22.73 -0.86 6.83
C ASP A 444 21.98 -2.08 6.29
N PRO A 445 22.42 -3.29 6.67
CA PRO A 445 21.90 -4.52 6.11
C PRO A 445 20.48 -4.79 6.61
N PHE A 446 19.59 -5.09 5.68
CA PHE A 446 18.23 -5.47 5.99
C PHE A 446 18.10 -6.95 6.32
N LEU A 447 17.48 -7.26 7.46
CA LEU A 447 17.12 -8.62 7.86
C LEU A 447 15.59 -8.75 7.94
N PHE A 448 15.07 -9.84 7.38
CA PHE A 448 13.65 -10.18 7.48
C PHE A 448 13.31 -10.63 8.91
N HIS A 449 12.09 -10.38 9.33
CA HIS A 449 11.55 -10.92 10.58
C HIS A 449 11.34 -12.45 10.45
N ALA A 450 12.43 -13.19 10.49
CA ALA A 450 12.50 -14.62 10.29
C ALA A 450 13.67 -15.18 11.13
N SER A 451 13.92 -16.47 11.03
CA SER A 451 15.10 -17.09 11.68
C SER A 451 16.41 -16.59 11.05
N ILE A 452 17.51 -16.76 11.76
CA ILE A 452 18.87 -16.51 11.22
C ILE A 452 19.09 -17.42 10.01
N ALA A 453 18.72 -18.70 10.10
CA ALA A 453 18.82 -19.65 9.00
C ALA A 453 18.09 -19.16 7.74
N ASP A 454 16.83 -18.71 7.86
CA ASP A 454 16.05 -18.19 6.72
C ASP A 454 16.70 -16.93 6.13
N ASN A 455 17.21 -16.05 6.98
CA ASN A 455 17.94 -14.87 6.54
C ASN A 455 19.22 -15.22 5.77
N LEU A 456 19.93 -16.26 6.17
CA LEU A 456 21.13 -16.74 5.47
C LEU A 456 20.76 -17.42 4.15
N ARG A 457 19.72 -18.30 4.13
CA ARG A 457 19.25 -18.97 2.92
C ARG A 457 18.68 -18.00 1.86
N TYR A 458 18.48 -16.75 2.21
CA TYR A 458 18.18 -15.74 1.20
C TYR A 458 19.31 -15.56 0.17
N GLY A 459 20.57 -15.86 0.55
CA GLY A 459 21.72 -15.87 -0.36
C GLY A 459 21.76 -17.11 -1.26
N ASP A 460 21.43 -18.28 -0.70
CA ASP A 460 21.27 -19.55 -1.42
C ASP A 460 20.13 -20.37 -0.77
N PRO A 461 18.97 -20.47 -1.43
CA PRO A 461 17.83 -21.23 -0.91
C PRO A 461 18.09 -22.73 -0.74
N MET A 462 19.10 -23.28 -1.43
CA MET A 462 19.45 -24.70 -1.38
C MET A 462 20.54 -25.02 -0.35
N ALA A 463 21.04 -23.99 0.38
CA ALA A 463 22.10 -24.15 1.36
C ALA A 463 21.69 -25.13 2.49
N THR A 464 22.54 -26.13 2.73
CA THR A 464 22.41 -27.05 3.85
C THR A 464 22.80 -26.40 5.18
N ASP A 465 22.47 -27.01 6.30
CA ASP A 465 22.86 -26.49 7.62
C ASP A 465 24.40 -26.44 7.79
N ASP A 466 25.12 -27.36 7.16
CA ASP A 466 26.59 -27.31 7.13
C ASP A 466 27.11 -26.13 6.32
N ASP A 467 26.43 -25.75 5.21
CA ASP A 467 26.75 -24.55 4.44
C ASP A 467 26.50 -23.29 5.26
N LEU A 468 25.39 -23.24 6.00
CA LEU A 468 25.08 -22.14 6.91
C LEU A 468 26.16 -22.00 7.98
N ALA A 469 26.57 -23.12 8.58
CA ALA A 469 27.63 -23.11 9.60
C ALA A 469 28.99 -22.65 9.04
N ARG A 470 29.35 -23.08 7.82
CA ARG A 470 30.59 -22.63 7.15
C ARG A 470 30.55 -21.13 6.83
N ALA A 471 29.44 -20.66 6.28
CA ALA A 471 29.29 -19.24 5.97
C ALA A 471 29.30 -18.37 7.25
N ALA A 472 28.65 -18.83 8.32
CA ALA A 472 28.66 -18.13 9.60
C ALA A 472 30.07 -18.08 10.22
N LYS A 473 30.90 -19.13 10.06
CA LYS A 473 32.29 -19.13 10.49
C LYS A 473 33.15 -18.15 9.68
N ALA A 474 33.02 -18.17 8.35
CA ALA A 474 33.70 -17.21 7.47
C ALA A 474 33.31 -15.76 7.81
N ALA A 475 32.04 -15.52 8.13
CA ALA A 475 31.54 -14.20 8.55
C ALA A 475 31.82 -13.88 10.04
N GLN A 476 32.57 -14.69 10.78
CA GLN A 476 32.89 -14.46 12.20
C GLN A 476 31.66 -14.27 13.11
N ILE A 477 30.54 -14.97 12.81
CA ILE A 477 29.28 -14.85 13.57
C ILE A 477 28.81 -16.19 14.18
N TYR A 478 29.46 -17.31 13.82
CA TYR A 478 29.06 -18.66 14.25
C TYR A 478 28.95 -18.80 15.77
N ASP A 479 29.97 -18.35 16.52
CA ASP A 479 30.01 -18.48 17.99
C ASP A 479 28.88 -17.67 18.64
N THR A 480 28.55 -16.49 18.07
CA THR A 480 27.43 -15.67 18.52
C THR A 480 26.10 -16.40 18.31
N ILE A 481 25.89 -16.99 17.11
CA ILE A 481 24.67 -17.73 16.78
C ILE A 481 24.54 -18.98 17.67
N SER A 482 25.62 -19.74 17.83
CA SER A 482 25.66 -20.97 18.65
C SER A 482 25.43 -20.69 20.14
N GLY A 483 25.75 -19.49 20.61
CA GLY A 483 25.48 -19.04 21.99
C GLY A 483 24.02 -18.61 22.24
N LEU A 484 23.20 -18.48 21.21
CA LEU A 484 21.77 -18.18 21.36
C LEU A 484 21.00 -19.45 21.74
N SER A 485 19.89 -19.28 22.49
CA SER A 485 19.08 -20.41 22.97
C SER A 485 18.52 -21.30 21.86
N GLU A 486 18.21 -20.72 20.70
CA GLU A 486 17.63 -21.40 19.54
C GLU A 486 18.64 -21.49 18.36
N GLY A 487 19.89 -21.05 18.56
CA GLY A 487 20.94 -21.12 17.53
C GLY A 487 20.50 -20.44 16.24
N PHE A 488 20.60 -21.16 15.12
CA PHE A 488 20.20 -20.68 13.79
C PHE A 488 18.69 -20.47 13.63
N ASP A 489 17.85 -21.09 14.46
CA ASP A 489 16.41 -20.92 14.43
C ASP A 489 15.93 -19.65 15.19
N THR A 490 16.86 -18.94 15.81
CA THR A 490 16.57 -17.70 16.54
C THR A 490 15.97 -16.64 15.59
N ILE A 491 14.80 -16.12 15.95
CA ILE A 491 14.12 -15.04 15.20
C ILE A 491 14.78 -13.71 15.51
N VAL A 492 15.26 -13.02 14.47
CA VAL A 492 16.02 -11.77 14.60
C VAL A 492 15.19 -10.52 14.95
N GLY A 493 13.86 -10.64 14.93
CA GLY A 493 12.95 -9.51 15.17
C GLY A 493 12.77 -8.62 13.94
N GLU A 494 11.94 -7.57 14.08
CA GLU A 494 11.69 -6.63 12.99
C GLU A 494 12.99 -5.90 12.63
N ARG A 495 13.40 -5.97 11.34
CA ARG A 495 14.67 -5.42 10.82
C ARG A 495 15.92 -5.86 11.61
N GLY A 496 15.86 -6.99 12.30
CA GLY A 496 17.00 -7.52 13.06
C GLY A 496 17.32 -6.74 14.35
N TYR A 497 16.35 -6.09 14.97
CA TYR A 497 16.58 -5.24 16.16
C TYR A 497 17.16 -6.00 17.36
N ARG A 498 17.05 -7.34 17.39
CA ARG A 498 17.64 -8.18 18.45
C ARG A 498 19.14 -8.37 18.32
N LEU A 499 19.71 -8.01 17.17
CA LEU A 499 21.13 -8.10 16.87
C LEU A 499 21.78 -6.72 16.95
N SER A 500 23.02 -6.66 17.44
CA SER A 500 23.83 -5.45 17.36
C SER A 500 24.13 -5.08 15.88
N GLY A 501 24.55 -3.84 15.63
CA GLY A 501 24.91 -3.39 14.28
C GLY A 501 25.95 -4.28 13.61
N GLY A 502 27.01 -4.65 14.36
CA GLY A 502 28.08 -5.52 13.89
C GLY A 502 27.62 -6.96 13.64
N GLU A 503 26.68 -7.48 14.41
CA GLU A 503 26.09 -8.80 14.19
C GLU A 503 25.21 -8.81 12.95
N ARG A 504 24.36 -7.79 12.74
CA ARG A 504 23.58 -7.65 11.50
C ARG A 504 24.49 -7.63 10.28
N GLN A 505 25.60 -6.90 10.34
CA GLN A 505 26.53 -6.80 9.24
C GLN A 505 27.22 -8.14 8.95
N ARG A 506 27.63 -8.89 9.99
CA ARG A 506 28.22 -10.23 9.81
C ARG A 506 27.20 -11.24 9.26
N VAL A 507 25.92 -11.15 9.64
CA VAL A 507 24.86 -11.97 9.00
C VAL A 507 24.72 -11.62 7.50
N ALA A 508 24.79 -10.34 7.14
CA ALA A 508 24.78 -9.95 5.72
C ALA A 508 26.02 -10.42 4.95
N ILE A 509 27.20 -10.40 5.57
CA ILE A 509 28.42 -10.98 5.00
C ILE A 509 28.26 -12.50 4.81
N ALA A 510 27.74 -13.23 5.81
CA ALA A 510 27.47 -14.66 5.69
C ALA A 510 26.50 -14.97 4.53
N ARG A 511 25.46 -14.13 4.33
CA ARG A 511 24.56 -14.21 3.19
C ARG A 511 25.30 -14.05 1.86
N ALA A 512 26.22 -13.08 1.76
CA ALA A 512 27.05 -12.88 0.57
C ALA A 512 28.06 -14.04 0.34
N VAL A 513 28.59 -14.65 1.40
CA VAL A 513 29.43 -15.87 1.30
C VAL A 513 28.64 -17.02 0.68
N LEU A 514 27.38 -17.24 1.11
CA LEU A 514 26.50 -18.27 0.56
C LEU A 514 26.15 -18.02 -0.91
N ALA A 515 25.85 -16.77 -1.27
CA ALA A 515 25.58 -16.39 -2.66
C ALA A 515 26.78 -16.61 -3.58
N ASN A 516 27.99 -16.64 -3.06
CA ASN A 516 29.24 -16.87 -3.78
C ASN A 516 29.39 -16.11 -5.11
N PRO A 517 29.25 -14.78 -5.11
CA PRO A 517 29.26 -13.97 -6.32
C PRO A 517 30.66 -13.88 -6.94
N ARG A 518 30.74 -13.52 -8.23
CA ARG A 518 31.99 -13.16 -8.91
C ARG A 518 32.40 -11.71 -8.70
N VAL A 519 31.38 -10.85 -8.56
CA VAL A 519 31.54 -9.41 -8.37
C VAL A 519 30.89 -9.02 -7.05
N LEU A 520 31.62 -8.32 -6.21
CA LEU A 520 31.18 -7.88 -4.90
C LEU A 520 31.14 -6.34 -4.84
N LEU A 521 30.01 -5.79 -4.46
CA LEU A 521 29.90 -4.38 -4.10
C LEU A 521 29.84 -4.23 -2.59
N LEU A 522 30.76 -3.48 -2.03
CA LEU A 522 30.81 -3.17 -0.61
C LEU A 522 30.48 -1.69 -0.41
N ASP A 523 29.39 -1.41 0.30
CA ASP A 523 29.08 -0.06 0.79
C ASP A 523 29.48 0.01 2.27
N GLU A 524 30.70 0.50 2.53
CA GLU A 524 31.35 0.38 3.81
C GLU A 524 30.99 1.50 4.77
N ALA A 525 30.08 1.23 5.72
CA ALA A 525 29.96 2.08 6.91
C ALA A 525 29.94 1.24 8.18
N THR A 526 30.96 1.43 8.93
CA THR A 526 31.16 0.82 10.23
C THR A 526 31.33 1.90 11.32
N SER A 527 30.88 3.10 11.05
CA SER A 527 31.01 4.29 11.90
C SER A 527 30.35 4.19 13.29
N SER A 528 29.49 3.17 13.48
CA SER A 528 28.74 2.94 14.72
C SER A 528 29.12 1.64 15.46
N LEU A 529 30.22 0.98 15.09
CA LEU A 529 30.64 -0.29 15.70
C LEU A 529 31.70 -0.08 16.77
N ASP A 530 31.63 -0.91 17.81
CA ASP A 530 32.73 -1.01 18.79
C ASP A 530 33.97 -1.65 18.15
N THR A 531 35.17 -1.37 18.67
CA THR A 531 36.43 -1.79 18.09
C THR A 531 36.54 -3.32 17.92
N LYS A 532 35.94 -4.14 18.79
CA LYS A 532 35.93 -5.58 18.70
C LYS A 532 35.09 -6.07 17.54
N SER A 533 33.84 -5.59 17.43
CA SER A 533 32.94 -5.90 16.33
C SER A 533 33.48 -5.46 15.00
N GLU A 534 34.11 -4.29 14.95
CA GLU A 534 34.81 -3.77 13.79
C GLU A 534 35.89 -4.71 13.26
N ARG A 535 36.81 -5.19 14.14
CA ARG A 535 37.83 -6.13 13.73
C ARG A 535 37.30 -7.45 13.19
N MET A 536 36.19 -7.95 13.77
CA MET A 536 35.50 -9.14 13.27
C MET A 536 34.89 -8.94 11.90
N VAL A 537 34.21 -7.80 11.68
CA VAL A 537 33.63 -7.43 10.37
C VAL A 537 34.75 -7.31 9.32
N GLN A 538 35.87 -6.66 9.64
CA GLN A 538 37.02 -6.53 8.71
C GLN A 538 37.63 -7.88 8.30
N ARG A 539 37.79 -8.83 9.25
CA ARG A 539 38.25 -10.19 8.91
C ARG A 539 37.24 -10.88 7.99
N ALA A 540 35.95 -10.82 8.32
CA ALA A 540 34.90 -11.42 7.52
C ALA A 540 34.86 -10.84 6.09
N LEU A 541 35.05 -9.53 5.94
CA LEU A 541 35.13 -8.87 4.64
C LEU A 541 36.38 -9.32 3.88
N GLY A 542 37.54 -9.45 4.55
CA GLY A 542 38.77 -9.96 3.93
C GLY A 542 38.59 -11.37 3.36
N GLU A 543 37.98 -12.29 4.12
CA GLU A 543 37.67 -13.65 3.64
C GLU A 543 36.65 -13.64 2.49
N LEU A 544 35.67 -12.72 2.54
CA LEU A 544 34.67 -12.57 1.48
C LEU A 544 35.26 -12.00 0.18
N MET A 545 36.22 -11.07 0.25
CA MET A 545 36.83 -10.44 -0.93
C MET A 545 37.82 -11.35 -1.68
N ASP A 546 38.38 -12.36 -1.01
CA ASP A 546 39.41 -13.22 -1.58
C ASP A 546 38.95 -13.92 -2.87
N GLY A 547 39.72 -13.74 -3.95
CA GLY A 547 39.44 -14.29 -5.28
C GLY A 547 38.24 -13.69 -6.02
N ARG A 548 37.62 -12.59 -5.53
CA ARG A 548 36.48 -11.92 -6.14
C ARG A 548 36.83 -10.52 -6.59
N THR A 549 36.22 -10.09 -7.69
CA THR A 549 36.28 -8.69 -8.10
C THR A 549 35.47 -7.85 -7.12
N THR A 550 36.15 -6.96 -6.42
CA THR A 550 35.48 -6.15 -5.40
C THR A 550 35.53 -4.68 -5.75
N VAL A 551 34.36 -4.02 -5.75
CA VAL A 551 34.26 -2.56 -5.80
C VAL A 551 33.77 -2.08 -4.44
N ALA A 552 34.61 -1.32 -3.72
CA ALA A 552 34.31 -0.86 -2.37
C ALA A 552 34.12 0.67 -2.33
N ILE A 553 33.00 1.14 -1.78
CA ILE A 553 32.82 2.55 -1.41
C ILE A 553 33.58 2.73 -0.10
N ALA A 554 34.83 3.23 -0.19
CA ALA A 554 35.74 3.24 0.91
C ALA A 554 35.60 4.49 1.79
N HIS A 555 35.24 4.28 3.05
CA HIS A 555 35.27 5.28 4.12
C HIS A 555 36.35 4.99 5.16
N ARG A 556 37.17 3.94 4.95
CA ARG A 556 38.22 3.54 5.86
C ARG A 556 39.60 3.52 5.17
N LEU A 557 40.56 3.99 5.93
CA LEU A 557 41.95 4.02 5.45
C LEU A 557 42.49 2.63 5.14
N SER A 558 42.12 1.61 5.95
CA SER A 558 42.55 0.23 5.72
C SER A 558 42.13 -0.35 4.38
N THR A 559 40.89 -0.09 3.96
CA THR A 559 40.36 -0.52 2.65
C THR A 559 41.03 0.26 1.50
N ILE A 560 41.26 1.56 1.71
CA ILE A 560 41.94 2.40 0.71
C ILE A 560 43.39 1.97 0.49
N ILE A 561 44.14 1.67 1.57
CA ILE A 561 45.52 1.24 1.46
C ILE A 561 45.65 -0.16 0.82
N ALA A 562 44.67 -1.06 1.12
CA ALA A 562 44.68 -2.42 0.58
C ALA A 562 44.16 -2.50 -0.89
N ALA A 563 43.63 -1.40 -1.45
CA ALA A 563 43.08 -1.42 -2.80
C ALA A 563 44.17 -1.52 -3.88
N ASP A 564 43.94 -2.42 -4.84
CA ASP A 564 44.79 -2.54 -6.05
C ASP A 564 44.63 -1.30 -6.94
N GLN A 565 43.46 -0.67 -6.93
CA GLN A 565 43.14 0.54 -7.65
C GLN A 565 42.23 1.44 -6.80
N ILE A 566 42.49 2.72 -6.80
CA ILE A 566 41.63 3.74 -6.20
C ILE A 566 41.11 4.65 -7.32
N LEU A 567 39.79 4.91 -7.30
CA LEU A 567 39.11 5.85 -8.17
C LEU A 567 38.65 7.03 -7.34
N VAL A 568 39.09 8.22 -7.69
CA VAL A 568 38.69 9.46 -7.02
C VAL A 568 37.49 10.03 -7.76
N VAL A 569 36.33 10.05 -7.08
CA VAL A 569 35.06 10.49 -7.66
C VAL A 569 34.71 11.87 -7.11
N LEU A 570 34.45 12.82 -8.01
CA LEU A 570 34.03 14.19 -7.70
C LEU A 570 32.94 14.64 -8.66
N ASN A 571 31.84 15.15 -8.11
CA ASN A 571 30.72 15.71 -8.88
C ASN A 571 30.24 14.81 -10.04
N GLY A 572 30.13 13.51 -9.77
CA GLY A 572 29.64 12.55 -10.77
C GLY A 572 30.67 12.01 -11.74
N SER A 573 31.93 12.44 -11.71
CA SER A 573 32.97 12.01 -12.62
C SER A 573 34.16 11.38 -11.91
N VAL A 574 34.90 10.47 -12.58
CA VAL A 574 36.16 9.93 -12.10
C VAL A 574 37.30 10.88 -12.50
N VAL A 575 37.80 11.64 -11.52
CA VAL A 575 38.79 12.71 -11.76
C VAL A 575 40.26 12.26 -11.63
N ASP A 576 40.53 11.19 -10.89
CA ASP A 576 41.88 10.61 -10.73
C ASP A 576 41.80 9.12 -10.43
N ARG A 577 42.88 8.38 -10.75
CA ARG A 577 42.99 6.95 -10.49
C ARG A 577 44.45 6.54 -10.28
N GLY A 578 44.69 5.52 -9.45
CA GLY A 578 46.00 4.98 -9.17
C GLY A 578 46.03 4.10 -7.93
N THR A 579 47.20 3.68 -7.51
CA THR A 579 47.41 3.06 -6.20
C THR A 579 47.51 4.10 -5.10
N PHE A 580 47.46 3.66 -3.84
CA PHE A 580 47.55 4.58 -2.69
C PHE A 580 48.81 5.45 -2.74
N ASP A 581 49.99 4.82 -2.99
CA ASP A 581 51.27 5.51 -2.99
C ASP A 581 51.39 6.51 -4.15
N GLU A 582 50.87 6.16 -5.32
CA GLU A 582 50.80 7.07 -6.48
C GLU A 582 49.96 8.31 -6.20
N LEU A 583 48.77 8.11 -5.65
CA LEU A 583 47.81 9.21 -5.41
C LEU A 583 48.24 10.11 -4.26
N VAL A 584 48.85 9.57 -3.20
CA VAL A 584 49.40 10.37 -2.09
C VAL A 584 50.60 11.20 -2.53
N SER A 585 51.42 10.68 -3.46
CA SER A 585 52.58 11.39 -3.96
C SER A 585 52.24 12.54 -4.89
N ARG A 586 51.07 12.48 -5.57
CA ARG A 586 50.54 13.56 -6.40
C ARG A 586 49.90 14.61 -5.49
N SER A 587 50.17 15.89 -5.76
CA SER A 587 49.49 17.02 -5.04
C SER A 587 48.07 17.22 -5.59
N GLY A 588 47.22 16.23 -5.38
CA GLY A 588 45.87 16.21 -5.92
C GLY A 588 44.75 16.18 -4.88
N LEU A 589 43.51 16.08 -5.35
CA LEU A 589 42.32 16.00 -4.54
C LEU A 589 42.37 14.82 -3.53
N PHE A 590 42.92 13.67 -3.95
CA PHE A 590 43.05 12.51 -3.06
C PHE A 590 43.89 12.82 -1.82
N ARG A 591 45.01 13.50 -1.98
CA ARG A 591 45.84 13.89 -0.85
C ARG A 591 45.13 14.87 0.08
N GLN A 592 44.36 15.78 -0.47
CA GLN A 592 43.58 16.71 0.33
C GLN A 592 42.52 15.94 1.15
N LEU A 593 41.74 15.04 0.50
CA LEU A 593 40.75 14.18 1.19
C LEU A 593 41.41 13.28 2.24
N TYR A 594 42.58 12.75 1.93
CA TYR A 594 43.35 11.92 2.87
C TYR A 594 43.72 12.72 4.12
N VAL A 595 44.26 13.93 3.96
CA VAL A 595 44.61 14.80 5.08
C VAL A 595 43.40 15.20 5.91
N GLU A 596 42.31 15.61 5.26
CA GLU A 596 41.08 16.04 5.92
C GLU A 596 40.39 14.91 6.70
N GLN A 597 40.30 13.71 6.13
CA GLN A 597 39.56 12.60 6.72
C GLN A 597 40.36 11.75 7.70
N PHE A 598 41.67 11.64 7.52
CA PHE A 598 42.51 10.63 8.23
C PHE A 598 43.70 11.20 8.98
N THR A 599 44.10 12.48 8.73
CA THR A 599 45.22 13.10 9.44
C THR A 599 44.84 14.26 10.33
N ALA A 600 43.56 14.72 10.31
CA ALA A 600 43.06 15.76 11.20
C ALA A 600 42.92 15.20 12.65
N ILE A 601 44.04 15.15 13.38
CA ILE A 601 44.04 15.33 14.82
C ILE A 601 43.78 16.83 15.01
N PRO A 602 42.77 17.28 15.78
CA PRO A 602 42.60 18.69 16.11
C PRO A 602 43.79 19.14 16.94
N THR A 603 44.68 19.89 16.34
CA THR A 603 45.84 20.51 17.02
C THR A 603 45.44 21.80 17.76
N ASP A 604 44.17 22.05 17.98
CA ASP A 604 43.64 23.17 18.74
C ASP A 604 42.79 22.74 19.96
N LEU A 605 43.42 21.99 20.87
CA LEU A 605 43.05 22.02 22.26
C LEU A 605 43.98 23.04 22.93
N PRO A 606 43.49 24.18 23.43
CA PRO A 606 44.29 25.01 24.30
C PRO A 606 44.67 24.19 25.52
N LEU A 607 45.98 23.97 25.66
CA LEU A 607 46.58 23.41 26.85
C LEU A 607 46.12 24.27 28.05
N LEU A 608 45.26 23.72 28.89
CA LEU A 608 45.09 24.15 30.26
C LEU A 608 46.41 23.81 31.01
N GLY A 609 47.43 24.62 30.77
CA GLY A 609 48.67 24.61 31.45
C GLY A 609 48.74 25.82 32.33
N GLY A 610 48.79 25.59 33.65
CA GLY A 610 48.83 26.62 34.61
C GLY A 610 50.01 27.60 34.49
N ASP A 611 49.76 28.83 34.85
CA ASP A 611 50.73 29.69 35.46
C ASP A 611 50.08 30.55 36.55
N SER A 612 50.40 30.14 37.75
CA SER A 612 50.16 30.94 38.97
C SER A 612 51.11 32.14 38.92
N ARG A 613 50.61 33.36 38.72
CA ARG A 613 51.24 34.57 39.22
C ARG A 613 50.21 35.54 39.74
N ALA A 614 50.35 35.74 41.05
CA ALA A 614 49.72 36.77 41.86
C ALA A 614 49.94 38.15 41.29
N VAL A 615 48.90 38.95 41.20
CA VAL A 615 49.01 40.43 41.40
C VAL A 615 47.87 40.84 42.30
N SER A 616 48.32 41.36 43.42
CA SER A 616 47.59 42.03 44.45
C SER A 616 47.01 43.40 44.04
N GLY A 617 45.88 43.77 44.58
CA GLY A 617 45.66 45.15 44.87
C GLY A 617 44.31 45.75 44.50
N SER A 618 43.54 46.04 45.59
CA SER A 618 42.68 47.21 45.83
C SER A 618 41.50 47.44 44.84
N ASP A 619 40.34 47.75 45.20
CA ASP A 619 39.68 48.40 46.32
C ASP A 619 38.22 48.66 45.91
N ARG A 620 37.32 48.43 46.84
CA ARG A 620 36.03 49.11 47.03
C ARG A 620 35.00 49.25 45.95
N GLY A 621 33.80 48.73 46.28
CA GLY A 621 32.51 49.16 45.71
C GLY A 621 31.36 48.26 46.17
N ARG A 622 30.85 48.49 47.41
CA ARG A 622 29.54 47.98 47.84
C ARG A 622 28.46 48.60 46.96
N ASP A 623 27.47 47.84 46.50
CA ASP A 623 26.07 48.23 46.61
C ASP A 623 25.13 47.02 46.46
N ARG A 624 24.41 46.85 47.40
CA ARG A 624 23.09 46.41 47.86
C ARG A 624 22.19 45.73 46.78
N ILE A 625 21.79 44.50 47.11
CA ILE A 625 20.58 43.79 46.74
C ILE A 625 19.37 44.50 47.37
N PRO A 626 18.23 44.59 46.72
CA PRO A 626 16.93 44.56 47.41
C PRO A 626 16.17 43.23 47.09
N GLU A 627 15.66 42.66 48.20
CA GLU A 627 14.67 41.60 48.28
C GLU A 627 13.28 42.02 47.74
N PRO A 628 12.40 41.05 47.42
CA PRO A 628 11.09 41.33 46.90
C PRO A 628 10.03 41.61 47.96
N ALA A 629 9.02 42.38 47.57
CA ALA A 629 7.79 42.55 48.35
C ALA A 629 6.61 42.12 47.47
N ASP A 630 5.73 41.27 48.07
CA ASP A 630 4.33 40.89 47.83
C ASP A 630 3.90 40.37 46.45
#